data_6ed021f8fcb15b1fe74b70da83d594d6
#
_entry.id   6ed021f8fcb15b1fe74b70da83d594d6
#
_cell.length_a   1.000
_cell.length_b   1.000
_cell.length_c   1.000
_cell.angle_alpha   90.00
_cell.angle_beta   90.00
_cell.angle_gamma   90.00
#
_symmetry.space_group_name_H-M   'P 1'
#
loop_
_entity.id
_entity.type
_entity.pdbx_description
1 polymer ?
#
loop_
_entity_poly.entity_id
_entity_poly.type
_entity_poly.pdbx_seq_one_letter_code
_entity_poly.pdbx_strand_id
1 'polypeptide(L)'
;MISFGFQNGSGFTVTKNYFKKLSMAMKQIVDLHKYGAEGVAALSASTPKDTGETAGSWNYRIKHSKNGLTIEWYNTNIVGHGVPVALLLQYGHATKNGCWIEGTDFINPATQPIFDRMAKEVWAEVTNI
;
A
#
# COMPACT_ATOMS: atom_id res chain seq x y z
N MET A 1 -5.13 -6.14 2.40
CA MET A 1 -3.91 -5.40 2.67
C MET A 1 -3.37 -4.77 1.40
N ILE A 2 -2.93 -3.54 1.47
CA ILE A 2 -2.50 -2.77 0.31
C ILE A 2 -0.99 -2.79 0.26
N SER A 3 -0.41 -3.18 -0.86
CA SER A 3 1.04 -3.18 -1.02
C SER A 3 1.47 -2.60 -2.35
N PHE A 4 2.60 -1.93 -2.35
CA PHE A 4 3.30 -1.47 -3.53
C PHE A 4 4.75 -1.91 -3.42
N GLY A 5 5.27 -2.53 -4.45
CA GLY A 5 6.63 -3.03 -4.42
C GLY A 5 7.22 -3.28 -5.79
N PHE A 6 8.54 -3.40 -5.77
CA PHE A 6 9.32 -3.78 -6.93
C PHE A 6 9.80 -5.22 -6.72
N GLN A 7 9.49 -6.08 -7.66
CA GLN A 7 9.93 -7.47 -7.64
C GLN A 7 10.85 -7.75 -8.82
N ASN A 8 11.84 -8.61 -8.59
CA ASN A 8 12.62 -9.17 -9.67
C ASN A 8 11.73 -10.13 -10.45
N GLY A 9 11.01 -9.60 -11.42
CA GLY A 9 10.02 -10.35 -12.17
C GLY A 9 10.61 -11.42 -13.07
N SER A 10 10.00 -12.57 -13.04
CA SER A 10 10.16 -13.58 -14.08
C SER A 10 9.49 -13.07 -15.34
N GLY A 11 10.21 -12.63 -16.32
CA GLY A 11 9.65 -12.16 -17.60
C GLY A 11 10.40 -11.00 -18.20
N PHE A 12 11.33 -10.44 -17.44
CA PHE A 12 12.24 -9.44 -17.96
C PHE A 12 13.59 -10.05 -18.26
N THR A 13 14.11 -9.80 -19.47
CA THR A 13 15.43 -10.25 -19.91
C THR A 13 16.57 -9.40 -19.35
N VAL A 14 16.35 -8.71 -18.25
CA VAL A 14 17.38 -7.89 -17.61
C VAL A 14 18.25 -8.74 -16.69
N THR A 15 19.54 -8.45 -16.66
CA THR A 15 20.50 -9.20 -15.86
C THR A 15 20.24 -9.02 -14.36
N LYS A 16 20.59 -10.03 -13.56
CA LYS A 16 20.51 -9.95 -12.08
C LYS A 16 21.25 -8.73 -11.54
N ASN A 17 22.33 -8.32 -12.17
CA ASN A 17 23.12 -7.16 -11.76
C ASN A 17 22.37 -5.85 -11.94
N TYR A 18 21.58 -5.72 -12.98
CA TYR A 18 20.74 -4.54 -13.18
C TYR A 18 19.68 -4.41 -12.10
N PHE A 19 18.98 -5.49 -11.77
CA PHE A 19 17.99 -5.50 -10.70
C PHE A 19 18.64 -5.23 -9.33
N LYS A 20 19.84 -5.74 -9.10
CA LYS A 20 20.56 -5.47 -7.85
C LYS A 20 20.91 -3.98 -7.73
N LYS A 21 21.40 -3.37 -8.79
CA LYS A 21 21.67 -1.93 -8.84
C LYS A 21 20.40 -1.12 -8.64
N LEU A 22 19.31 -1.51 -9.27
CA LEU A 22 18.01 -0.89 -9.16
C LEU A 22 17.48 -0.94 -7.72
N SER A 23 17.54 -2.12 -7.09
CA SER A 23 17.14 -2.29 -5.70
C SER A 23 17.97 -1.44 -4.74
N MET A 24 19.28 -1.37 -4.97
CA MET A 24 20.17 -0.55 -4.15
C MET A 24 19.90 0.94 -4.35
N ALA A 25 19.69 1.37 -5.58
CA ALA A 25 19.33 2.75 -5.90
C ALA A 25 18.01 3.15 -5.22
N MET A 26 17.01 2.29 -5.27
CA MET A 26 15.74 2.52 -4.60
C MET A 26 15.89 2.69 -3.09
N LYS A 27 16.76 1.91 -2.46
CA LYS A 27 17.02 2.04 -1.02
C LYS A 27 17.65 3.37 -0.64
N GLN A 28 18.48 3.94 -1.51
CA GLN A 28 19.25 5.14 -1.24
C GLN A 28 18.55 6.42 -1.68
N ILE A 29 17.72 6.36 -2.69
CA ILE A 29 17.24 7.52 -3.44
C ILE A 29 15.75 7.78 -3.21
N VAL A 30 14.95 6.73 -3.06
CA VAL A 30 13.53 6.87 -2.84
C VAL A 30 13.23 6.75 -1.35
N ASP A 31 12.67 7.80 -0.77
CA ASP A 31 12.27 7.79 0.64
C ASP A 31 10.93 7.09 0.80
N LEU A 32 10.99 5.77 1.00
CA LEU A 32 9.80 4.95 1.18
C LEU A 32 9.03 5.29 2.45
N HIS A 33 9.72 5.75 3.49
CA HIS A 33 9.06 6.17 4.74
C HIS A 33 8.19 7.41 4.53
N LYS A 34 8.62 8.33 3.69
CA LYS A 34 7.83 9.49 3.32
C LYS A 34 6.50 9.05 2.66
N TYR A 35 6.58 8.13 1.70
CA TYR A 35 5.39 7.61 1.03
C TYR A 35 4.53 6.77 1.95
N GLY A 36 5.14 6.01 2.85
CA GLY A 36 4.41 5.27 3.88
C GLY A 36 3.57 6.19 4.74
N ALA A 37 4.17 7.25 5.25
CA ALA A 37 3.48 8.24 6.08
C ALA A 37 2.38 8.98 5.31
N GLU A 38 2.64 9.37 4.06
CA GLU A 38 1.64 10.01 3.19
C GLU A 38 0.45 9.07 2.94
N GLY A 39 0.71 7.79 2.72
CA GLY A 39 -0.33 6.79 2.54
C GLY A 39 -1.20 6.62 3.77
N VAL A 40 -0.59 6.57 4.95
CA VAL A 40 -1.33 6.52 6.22
C VAL A 40 -2.25 7.75 6.36
N ALA A 41 -1.74 8.94 6.10
CA ALA A 41 -2.52 10.17 6.18
C ALA A 41 -3.69 10.17 5.18
N ALA A 42 -3.44 9.77 3.94
CA ALA A 42 -4.46 9.73 2.89
C ALA A 42 -5.54 8.69 3.20
N LEU A 43 -5.15 7.50 3.64
CA LEU A 43 -6.09 6.43 4.01
C LEU A 43 -6.92 6.83 5.23
N SER A 44 -6.28 7.44 6.23
CA SER A 44 -6.97 7.93 7.42
C SER A 44 -8.02 8.99 7.06
N ALA A 45 -7.66 9.94 6.21
CA ALA A 45 -8.57 11.01 5.77
C ALA A 45 -9.74 10.48 4.93
N SER A 46 -9.52 9.41 4.15
CA SER A 46 -10.51 8.86 3.23
C SER A 46 -11.40 7.78 3.84
N THR A 47 -11.01 7.20 4.97
CA THR A 47 -11.77 6.15 5.63
C THR A 47 -13.12 6.70 6.13
N PRO A 48 -14.25 6.04 5.77
CA PRO A 48 -15.54 6.44 6.32
C PRO A 48 -15.52 6.39 7.85
N LYS A 49 -15.95 7.49 8.48
CA LYS A 49 -15.85 7.65 9.93
C LYS A 49 -17.20 7.44 10.59
N ASP A 50 -17.24 6.51 11.51
CA ASP A 50 -18.30 6.39 12.50
C ASP A 50 -17.73 6.84 13.87
N THR A 51 -16.82 6.03 14.44
CA THR A 51 -16.14 6.40 15.71
C THR A 51 -14.75 7.00 15.48
N GLY A 52 -14.22 6.93 14.28
CA GLY A 52 -12.84 7.31 13.95
C GLY A 52 -11.80 6.25 14.29
N GLU A 53 -12.19 5.13 14.85
CA GLU A 53 -11.26 4.07 15.25
C GLU A 53 -10.54 3.45 14.04
N THR A 54 -11.29 3.10 13.00
CA THR A 54 -10.71 2.54 11.78
C THR A 54 -9.81 3.56 11.09
N ALA A 55 -10.25 4.81 11.00
CA ALA A 55 -9.47 5.89 10.40
C ALA A 55 -8.14 6.12 11.14
N GLY A 56 -8.13 5.97 12.46
CA GLY A 56 -6.95 6.15 13.30
C GLY A 56 -6.05 4.92 13.43
N SER A 57 -6.40 3.81 12.79
CA SER A 57 -5.70 2.53 12.95
C SER A 57 -4.85 2.15 11.75
N TRP A 58 -4.66 3.03 10.78
CA TRP A 58 -3.80 2.79 9.65
C TRP A 58 -2.32 2.90 10.04
N ASN A 59 -1.52 2.02 9.48
CA ASN A 59 -0.07 2.03 9.63
C ASN A 59 0.58 1.47 8.38
N TYR A 60 1.88 1.56 8.29
CA TYR A 60 2.63 0.99 7.16
C TYR A 60 3.86 0.26 7.67
N ARG A 61 4.38 -0.61 6.82
CA ARG A 61 5.67 -1.27 7.04
C ARG A 61 6.38 -1.45 5.71
N ILE A 62 7.70 -1.48 5.77
CA ILE A 62 8.55 -1.71 4.61
C ILE A 62 9.16 -3.10 4.75
N LYS A 63 8.96 -3.94 3.75
CA LYS A 63 9.52 -5.29 3.70
C LYS A 63 10.66 -5.34 2.72
N HIS A 64 11.75 -5.96 3.14
CA HIS A 64 12.89 -6.28 2.29
C HIS A 64 12.88 -7.77 2.00
N SER A 65 13.02 -8.12 0.74
CA SER A 65 13.15 -9.52 0.33
C SER A 65 14.24 -9.64 -0.73
N LYS A 66 14.58 -10.88 -1.09
CA LYS A 66 15.50 -11.15 -2.20
C LYS A 66 14.96 -10.57 -3.52
N ASN A 67 13.66 -10.42 -3.63
CA ASN A 67 12.96 -9.98 -4.83
C ASN A 67 12.67 -8.48 -4.88
N GLY A 68 13.02 -7.72 -3.83
CA GLY A 68 12.86 -6.27 -3.84
C GLY A 68 12.35 -5.69 -2.55
N LEU A 69 11.86 -4.45 -2.64
CA LEU A 69 11.28 -3.69 -1.54
C LEU A 69 9.77 -3.58 -1.74
N THR A 70 9.03 -3.67 -0.63
CA THR A 70 7.57 -3.53 -0.64
C THR A 70 7.13 -2.63 0.50
N ILE A 71 6.26 -1.68 0.22
CA ILE A 71 5.52 -0.95 1.25
C ILE A 71 4.15 -1.62 1.39
N GLU A 72 3.79 -1.95 2.62
CA GLU A 72 2.44 -2.44 2.95
C GLU A 72 1.76 -1.45 3.87
N TRP A 73 0.53 -1.05 3.53
CA TRP A 73 -0.36 -0.36 4.44
C TRP A 73 -1.36 -1.34 5.00
N TYR A 74 -1.56 -1.29 6.30
CA TYR A 74 -2.46 -2.20 7.01
C TYR A 74 -3.24 -1.44 8.07
N ASN A 75 -4.36 -2.02 8.47
CA ASN A 75 -5.21 -1.45 9.52
C ASN A 75 -5.26 -2.41 10.69
N THR A 76 -5.01 -1.89 11.89
CA THR A 76 -4.96 -2.69 13.11
C THR A 76 -6.34 -2.89 13.75
N ASN A 77 -7.38 -2.21 13.26
CA ASN A 77 -8.75 -2.43 13.71
C ASN A 77 -9.31 -3.68 13.05
N ILE A 78 -9.24 -4.78 13.76
CA ILE A 78 -9.61 -6.11 13.29
C ILE A 78 -10.79 -6.62 14.11
N VAL A 79 -11.84 -7.11 13.42
CA VAL A 79 -12.96 -7.78 14.06
C VAL A 79 -12.82 -9.29 13.92
N GLY A 80 -13.62 -10.06 14.63
CA GLY A 80 -13.56 -11.53 14.73
C GLY A 80 -12.99 -12.21 13.49
N HIS A 81 -12.40 -13.37 13.58
CA HIS A 81 -11.74 -14.09 12.48
C HIS A 81 -10.58 -13.37 11.76
N GLY A 82 -10.06 -12.27 12.32
CA GLY A 82 -8.90 -11.58 11.79
C GLY A 82 -9.17 -10.70 10.57
N VAL A 83 -10.41 -10.29 10.32
CA VAL A 83 -10.75 -9.42 9.17
C VAL A 83 -10.62 -7.94 9.57
N PRO A 84 -9.79 -7.15 8.84
CA PRO A 84 -9.73 -5.71 9.07
C PRO A 84 -11.07 -5.04 8.73
N VAL A 85 -11.56 -4.17 9.62
CA VAL A 85 -12.80 -3.42 9.40
C VAL A 85 -12.71 -2.57 8.14
N ALA A 86 -11.52 -2.04 7.82
CA ALA A 86 -11.30 -1.26 6.61
C ALA A 86 -11.68 -2.00 5.32
N LEU A 87 -11.45 -3.32 5.25
CA LEU A 87 -11.86 -4.12 4.09
C LEU A 87 -13.37 -4.28 4.00
N LEU A 88 -14.05 -4.38 5.13
CA LEU A 88 -15.51 -4.42 5.15
C LEU A 88 -16.11 -3.12 4.64
N LEU A 89 -15.49 -1.99 5.00
CA LEU A 89 -15.92 -0.67 4.51
C LEU A 89 -15.66 -0.50 3.02
N GLN A 90 -14.55 -1.03 2.54
CA GLN A 90 -14.16 -0.94 1.12
C GLN A 90 -15.05 -1.78 0.21
N TYR A 91 -15.29 -3.03 0.58
CA TYR A 91 -15.93 -4.02 -0.29
C TYR A 91 -17.39 -4.33 0.05
N GLY A 92 -17.85 -3.86 1.22
CA GLY A 92 -19.15 -4.21 1.72
C GLY A 92 -19.14 -5.53 2.50
N HIS A 93 -20.23 -5.81 3.17
CA HIS A 93 -20.33 -7.01 4.00
C HIS A 93 -21.79 -7.36 4.31
N ALA A 94 -22.00 -8.62 4.68
CA ALA A 94 -23.28 -9.09 5.18
C ALA A 94 -23.42 -8.80 6.68
N THR A 95 -24.63 -8.41 7.10
CA THR A 95 -24.96 -8.27 8.53
C THR A 95 -25.41 -9.61 9.11
N LYS A 96 -25.53 -9.68 10.45
CA LYS A 96 -26.04 -10.87 11.13
C LYS A 96 -27.44 -11.28 10.70
N ASN A 97 -28.23 -10.32 10.23
CA ASN A 97 -29.61 -10.54 9.78
C ASN A 97 -29.72 -10.91 8.29
N GLY A 98 -28.60 -11.15 7.62
CA GLY A 98 -28.55 -11.50 6.20
C GLY A 98 -28.70 -10.32 5.24
N CYS A 99 -28.73 -9.08 5.72
CA CYS A 99 -28.72 -7.89 4.89
C CYS A 99 -27.31 -7.61 4.39
N TRP A 100 -27.22 -6.98 3.22
CA TRP A 100 -25.95 -6.55 2.65
C TRP A 100 -25.75 -5.05 2.86
N ILE A 101 -24.56 -4.67 3.30
CA ILE A 101 -24.13 -3.26 3.37
C ILE A 101 -23.13 -3.03 2.26
N GLU A 102 -23.43 -2.07 1.37
CA GLU A 102 -22.57 -1.72 0.26
C GLU A 102 -21.25 -1.12 0.74
N GLY A 103 -20.17 -1.48 0.04
CA GLY A 103 -18.87 -0.85 0.27
C GLY A 103 -18.75 0.50 -0.43
N THR A 104 -17.77 1.26 0.02
CA THR A 104 -17.37 2.53 -0.60
C THR A 104 -15.90 2.43 -0.97
N ASP A 105 -15.59 2.63 -2.25
CA ASP A 105 -14.21 2.62 -2.72
C ASP A 105 -13.49 3.87 -2.22
N PHE A 106 -12.79 3.77 -1.09
CA PHE A 106 -11.98 4.85 -0.53
C PHE A 106 -10.49 4.57 -0.62
N ILE A 107 -10.09 3.29 -0.63
CA ILE A 107 -8.69 2.89 -0.63
C ILE A 107 -8.02 3.26 -1.95
N ASN A 108 -8.62 2.91 -3.08
CA ASN A 108 -8.04 3.17 -4.40
C ASN A 108 -7.86 4.66 -4.68
N PRO A 109 -8.87 5.54 -4.48
CA PRO A 109 -8.67 6.97 -4.68
C PRO A 109 -7.62 7.58 -3.73
N ALA A 110 -7.50 7.06 -2.51
CA ALA A 110 -6.53 7.56 -1.55
C ALA A 110 -5.10 7.19 -1.93
N THR A 111 -4.87 5.97 -2.42
CA THR A 111 -3.53 5.44 -2.69
C THR A 111 -3.04 5.71 -4.10
N GLN A 112 -3.92 5.88 -5.08
CA GLN A 112 -3.54 6.04 -6.48
C GLN A 112 -2.59 7.23 -6.72
N PRO A 113 -2.84 8.45 -6.20
CA PRO A 113 -1.92 9.56 -6.38
C PRO A 113 -0.52 9.29 -5.79
N ILE A 114 -0.46 8.55 -4.70
CA ILE A 114 0.79 8.17 -4.04
C ILE A 114 1.57 7.19 -4.91
N PHE A 115 0.90 6.17 -5.44
CA PHE A 115 1.50 5.21 -6.35
C PHE A 115 2.02 5.88 -7.63
N ASP A 116 1.27 6.83 -8.18
CA ASP A 116 1.68 7.57 -9.38
C ASP A 116 2.94 8.39 -9.12
N ARG A 117 3.04 9.06 -7.98
CA ARG A 117 4.23 9.81 -7.61
C ARG A 117 5.43 8.91 -7.36
N MET A 118 5.22 7.79 -6.67
CA MET A 118 6.27 6.79 -6.45
C MET A 118 6.79 6.24 -7.77
N ALA A 119 5.89 5.89 -8.68
CA ALA A 119 6.27 5.35 -9.97
C ALA A 119 7.09 6.37 -10.79
N LYS A 120 6.71 7.64 -10.77
CA LYS A 120 7.44 8.71 -11.44
C LYS A 120 8.83 8.90 -10.85
N GLU A 121 8.96 8.91 -9.53
CA GLU A 121 10.23 9.08 -8.85
C GLU A 121 11.16 7.91 -9.12
N VAL A 122 10.65 6.69 -9.02
CA VAL A 122 11.42 5.47 -9.34
C VAL A 122 11.87 5.48 -10.79
N TRP A 123 10.97 5.85 -11.71
CA TRP A 123 11.31 5.91 -13.14
C TRP A 123 12.39 6.95 -13.43
N ALA A 124 12.30 8.13 -12.81
CA ALA A 124 13.31 9.18 -12.97
C ALA A 124 14.69 8.69 -12.51
N GLU A 125 14.76 7.98 -11.39
CA GLU A 125 16.02 7.45 -10.87
C GLU A 125 16.55 6.29 -11.73
N VAL A 126 15.69 5.43 -12.21
CA VAL A 126 16.05 4.32 -13.10
C VAL A 126 16.65 4.84 -14.41
N THR A 127 16.11 5.92 -14.96
CA THR A 127 16.61 6.51 -16.20
C THR A 127 17.94 7.25 -16.03
N ASN A 128 18.32 7.57 -14.81
CA ASN A 128 19.59 8.23 -14.49
C ASN A 128 20.70 7.25 -14.08
N ILE A 129 20.40 5.97 -14.02
CA ILE A 129 21.39 4.90 -13.76
C ILE A 129 22.03 4.52 -15.11
#